data_acc00989604261fb3d0a4aba82f67479
#
_entry.id   acc00989604261fb3d0a4aba82f67479
#
_cell.length_a   1.000
_cell.length_b   1.000
_cell.length_c   1.000
_cell.angle_alpha   90.00
_cell.angle_beta   90.00
_cell.angle_gamma   90.00
#
_symmetry.space_group_name_H-M   'P 1'
#
loop_
_entity.id
_entity.type
_entity.pdbx_description
1 polymer ?
#
loop_
_entity_poly.entity_id
_entity_poly.type
_entity_poly.pdbx_seq_one_letter_code
_entity_poly.pdbx_strand_id
1 'polypeptide(L)'
;STLDRSSAASDVYKRQTTDMQDPNRTLLGLNQRAWLTQQLASSKATWQVLGQQVLMSKMLVPAEMLQVLSAISSGAVTPEVLAQVNQLIKELVEIKLRYLNHDPSLTVEQLSRIKTVVPYNLDSWDGYAVERETLYGTLQYLNKKVVVLAGDTHNAWASDLHDLTGQFVGVELATSSVSSPGMEKYLSIPIQQLKEFESAFTTLIDELSYCNLNQRGYLKVRFTAEQVQADWIFVDTIKNKEYIVDETRSHQVILDPTLLPVSALKQTA
;
A
#
# COMPACT_ATOMS: atom_id res chain seq x y z
N SER A 1 -28.87 -1.96 21.87
CA SER A 1 -28.86 -0.50 21.90
C SER A 1 -27.68 0.02 21.07
N THR A 2 -27.77 1.20 20.50
CA THR A 2 -26.73 1.83 19.67
C THR A 2 -25.45 2.14 20.47
N LEU A 3 -25.55 2.32 21.77
CA LEU A 3 -24.43 2.56 22.68
C LEU A 3 -23.54 1.32 22.88
N ASP A 4 -24.09 0.12 22.91
CA ASP A 4 -23.33 -1.12 23.05
C ASP A 4 -22.47 -1.46 21.81
N ARG A 5 -22.96 -1.14 20.60
CA ARG A 5 -22.20 -1.36 19.37
C ARG A 5 -21.01 -0.41 19.22
N SER A 6 -21.17 0.82 19.67
CA SER A 6 -20.12 1.84 19.65
C SER A 6 -19.02 1.52 20.67
N SER A 7 -19.34 1.01 21.86
CA SER A 7 -18.35 0.59 22.85
C SER A 7 -17.59 -0.65 22.39
N ALA A 8 -18.27 -1.66 21.83
CA ALA A 8 -17.63 -2.87 21.32
C ALA A 8 -16.67 -2.57 20.14
N ALA A 9 -17.08 -1.71 19.22
CA ALA A 9 -16.20 -1.26 18.12
C ALA A 9 -14.98 -0.49 18.64
N SER A 10 -15.17 0.38 19.64
CA SER A 10 -14.07 1.12 20.31
C SER A 10 -13.12 0.17 21.03
N ASP A 11 -13.64 -0.88 21.67
CA ASP A 11 -12.81 -1.87 22.39
C ASP A 11 -12.04 -2.78 21.43
N VAL A 12 -12.63 -3.17 20.31
CA VAL A 12 -11.94 -3.90 19.23
C VAL A 12 -10.81 -3.05 18.66
N TYR A 13 -11.07 -1.78 18.37
CA TYR A 13 -10.07 -0.85 17.85
C TYR A 13 -8.90 -0.64 18.83
N LYS A 14 -9.21 -0.46 20.13
CA LYS A 14 -8.18 -0.36 21.18
C LYS A 14 -7.31 -1.61 21.28
N ARG A 15 -7.92 -2.80 21.23
CA ARG A 15 -7.17 -4.07 21.23
C ARG A 15 -6.27 -4.17 20.01
N GLN A 16 -6.78 -3.89 18.81
CA GLN A 16 -5.99 -3.91 17.59
C GLN A 16 -4.79 -2.96 17.67
N THR A 17 -5.00 -1.73 18.18
CA THR A 17 -3.92 -0.76 18.35
C THR A 17 -2.88 -1.25 19.37
N THR A 18 -3.30 -1.88 20.46
CA THR A 18 -2.40 -2.45 21.47
C THR A 18 -1.61 -3.62 20.90
N ASP A 19 -2.28 -4.54 20.18
CA ASP A 19 -1.64 -5.71 19.55
C ASP A 19 -0.61 -5.29 18.49
N MET A 20 -0.87 -4.25 17.70
CA MET A 20 0.07 -3.74 16.70
C MET A 20 1.34 -3.17 17.33
N GLN A 21 1.27 -2.65 18.56
CA GLN A 21 2.40 -2.08 19.31
C GLN A 21 3.11 -3.11 20.21
N ASP A 22 2.61 -4.35 20.26
CA ASP A 22 3.24 -5.40 21.06
C ASP A 22 4.57 -5.83 20.42
N PRO A 23 5.71 -5.62 21.10
CA PRO A 23 7.03 -6.04 20.61
C PRO A 23 7.19 -7.55 20.48
N ASN A 24 6.34 -8.34 21.11
CA ASN A 24 6.35 -9.81 21.03
C ASN A 24 5.51 -10.33 19.85
N ARG A 25 4.67 -9.49 19.25
CA ARG A 25 3.91 -9.86 18.05
C ARG A 25 4.83 -9.88 16.84
N THR A 26 4.98 -11.04 16.23
CA THR A 26 5.92 -11.25 15.12
C THR A 26 5.22 -11.89 13.92
N LEU A 27 5.59 -11.49 12.71
CA LEU A 27 5.21 -12.12 11.45
C LEU A 27 6.21 -13.23 11.08
N LEU A 28 7.51 -12.95 11.24
CA LEU A 28 8.58 -13.88 10.91
C LEU A 28 8.88 -14.87 12.03
N GLY A 29 8.65 -14.47 13.28
CA GLY A 29 9.15 -15.20 14.45
C GLY A 29 10.66 -14.98 14.66
N LEU A 30 11.12 -15.29 15.88
CA LEU A 30 12.49 -14.99 16.30
C LEU A 30 13.55 -15.69 15.44
N ASN A 31 13.32 -16.95 15.09
CA ASN A 31 14.31 -17.75 14.36
C ASN A 31 14.49 -17.24 12.92
N GLN A 32 13.42 -16.99 12.20
CA GLN A 32 13.50 -16.49 10.83
C GLN A 32 14.05 -15.08 10.80
N ARG A 33 13.66 -14.22 11.74
CA ARG A 33 14.21 -12.87 11.85
C ARG A 33 15.72 -12.88 12.11
N ALA A 34 16.20 -13.74 13.03
CA ALA A 34 17.63 -13.90 13.29
C ALA A 34 18.39 -14.39 12.06
N TRP A 35 17.85 -15.39 11.37
CA TRP A 35 18.40 -15.89 10.10
C TRP A 35 18.46 -14.77 9.05
N LEU A 36 17.38 -14.01 8.84
CA LEU A 36 17.32 -12.92 7.86
C LEU A 36 18.37 -11.84 8.19
N THR A 37 18.47 -11.43 9.44
CA THR A 37 19.49 -10.47 9.92
C THR A 37 20.90 -10.95 9.59
N GLN A 38 21.19 -12.22 9.81
CA GLN A 38 22.50 -12.81 9.50
C GLN A 38 22.77 -12.81 7.97
N GLN A 39 21.76 -13.15 7.14
CA GLN A 39 21.88 -13.13 5.69
C GLN A 39 22.14 -11.69 5.19
N LEU A 40 21.39 -10.72 5.69
CA LEU A 40 21.58 -9.31 5.35
C LEU A 40 22.96 -8.81 5.75
N ALA A 41 23.44 -9.16 6.96
CA ALA A 41 24.76 -8.75 7.42
C ALA A 41 25.91 -9.32 6.57
N SER A 42 25.78 -10.57 6.13
CA SER A 42 26.82 -11.25 5.35
C SER A 42 26.76 -10.94 3.84
N SER A 43 25.62 -10.48 3.33
CA SER A 43 25.44 -10.22 1.90
C SER A 43 26.32 -9.08 1.41
N LYS A 44 26.97 -9.31 0.25
CA LYS A 44 27.74 -8.30 -0.51
C LYS A 44 27.04 -7.91 -1.83
N ALA A 45 25.79 -8.34 -2.03
CA ALA A 45 25.03 -8.00 -3.23
C ALA A 45 24.67 -6.51 -3.24
N THR A 46 24.63 -5.91 -4.42
CA THR A 46 24.20 -4.52 -4.62
C THR A 46 22.77 -4.31 -4.10
N TRP A 47 21.89 -5.26 -4.40
CA TRP A 47 20.47 -5.23 -4.02
C TRP A 47 20.15 -6.34 -3.03
N GLN A 48 19.34 -6.02 -2.06
CA GLN A 48 18.70 -7.01 -1.18
C GLN A 48 17.25 -7.15 -1.64
N VAL A 49 16.87 -8.35 -2.07
CA VAL A 49 15.51 -8.61 -2.54
C VAL A 49 14.78 -9.44 -1.49
N LEU A 50 13.72 -8.89 -0.93
CA LEU A 50 12.85 -9.58 0.01
C LEU A 50 11.59 -10.04 -0.74
N GLY A 51 11.57 -11.30 -1.17
CA GLY A 51 10.36 -11.94 -1.73
C GLY A 51 9.47 -12.43 -0.60
N GLN A 52 8.26 -11.89 -0.49
CA GLN A 52 7.34 -12.22 0.59
C GLN A 52 5.88 -12.18 0.12
N GLN A 53 4.97 -12.66 0.97
CA GLN A 53 3.57 -12.81 0.59
C GLN A 53 2.76 -11.52 0.69
N VAL A 54 2.93 -10.71 1.74
CA VAL A 54 2.06 -9.58 2.11
C VAL A 54 2.78 -8.23 1.99
N LEU A 55 2.02 -7.13 1.92
CA LEU A 55 2.58 -5.79 1.81
C LEU A 55 3.37 -5.39 3.07
N MET A 56 4.54 -4.77 2.85
CA MET A 56 5.40 -4.23 3.91
C MET A 56 5.23 -2.71 4.07
N SER A 57 4.83 -2.01 3.01
CA SER A 57 4.53 -0.58 3.05
C SER A 57 3.40 -0.26 4.02
N LYS A 58 3.40 0.97 4.52
CA LYS A 58 2.33 1.49 5.37
C LYS A 58 1.11 1.85 4.52
N MET A 59 0.14 0.96 4.49
CA MET A 59 -1.13 1.17 3.78
C MET A 59 -2.14 1.85 4.72
N LEU A 60 -1.81 3.07 5.14
CA LEU A 60 -2.61 3.85 6.08
C LEU A 60 -3.59 4.73 5.32
N VAL A 61 -4.88 4.49 5.53
CA VAL A 61 -5.97 5.26 4.93
C VAL A 61 -6.68 6.14 5.95
N PRO A 62 -7.28 7.27 5.56
CA PRO A 62 -8.14 8.04 6.46
C PRO A 62 -9.20 7.16 7.12
N ALA A 63 -9.39 7.29 8.43
CA ALA A 63 -10.27 6.41 9.21
C ALA A 63 -11.72 6.42 8.68
N GLU A 64 -12.23 7.58 8.29
CA GLU A 64 -13.58 7.71 7.71
C GLU A 64 -13.69 7.03 6.33
N MET A 65 -12.62 7.00 5.54
CA MET A 65 -12.56 6.24 4.28
C MET A 65 -12.66 4.73 4.55
N LEU A 66 -11.90 4.19 5.51
CA LEU A 66 -11.95 2.77 5.84
C LEU A 66 -13.33 2.33 6.34
N GLN A 67 -14.02 3.15 7.15
CA GLN A 67 -15.38 2.87 7.61
C GLN A 67 -16.35 2.69 6.46
N VAL A 68 -16.27 3.57 5.46
CA VAL A 68 -17.16 3.52 4.30
C VAL A 68 -16.82 2.35 3.38
N LEU A 69 -15.53 2.09 3.12
CA LEU A 69 -15.10 0.92 2.34
C LEU A 69 -15.54 -0.40 3.01
N SER A 70 -15.48 -0.48 4.34
CA SER A 70 -15.95 -1.65 5.10
C SER A 70 -17.46 -1.84 4.99
N ALA A 71 -18.24 -0.76 4.98
CA ALA A 71 -19.70 -0.83 4.77
C ALA A 71 -20.05 -1.36 3.37
N ILE A 72 -19.32 -0.94 2.34
CA ILE A 72 -19.48 -1.45 0.97
C ILE A 72 -19.17 -2.95 0.91
N SER A 73 -18.05 -3.39 1.46
CA SER A 73 -17.63 -4.79 1.41
C SER A 73 -18.59 -5.73 2.15
N SER A 74 -19.37 -5.21 3.11
CA SER A 74 -20.41 -5.97 3.82
C SER A 74 -21.72 -6.15 3.04
N GLY A 75 -21.82 -5.66 1.81
CA GLY A 75 -22.92 -5.93 0.88
C GLY A 75 -24.03 -4.88 0.83
N ALA A 76 -23.88 -3.74 1.51
CA ALA A 76 -24.86 -2.64 1.50
C ALA A 76 -24.60 -1.63 0.36
N VAL A 77 -24.41 -2.10 -0.89
CA VAL A 77 -24.11 -1.22 -2.02
C VAL A 77 -25.38 -0.76 -2.72
N THR A 78 -25.83 0.47 -2.41
CA THR A 78 -26.85 1.15 -3.21
C THR A 78 -26.21 2.31 -4.00
N PRO A 79 -26.87 2.83 -5.05
CA PRO A 79 -26.36 3.99 -5.78
C PRO A 79 -26.13 5.21 -4.88
N GLU A 80 -26.95 5.38 -3.86
CA GLU A 80 -26.85 6.46 -2.88
C GLU A 80 -25.59 6.30 -2.02
N VAL A 81 -25.31 5.07 -1.56
CA VAL A 81 -24.08 4.77 -0.79
C VAL A 81 -22.85 5.03 -1.65
N LEU A 82 -22.84 4.57 -2.90
CA LEU A 82 -21.74 4.85 -3.83
C LEU A 82 -21.54 6.35 -4.06
N ALA A 83 -22.60 7.13 -4.19
CA ALA A 83 -22.51 8.58 -4.35
C ALA A 83 -21.90 9.24 -3.10
N GLN A 84 -22.30 8.80 -1.90
CA GLN A 84 -21.74 9.29 -0.65
C GLN A 84 -20.25 8.95 -0.49
N VAL A 85 -19.86 7.74 -0.88
CA VAL A 85 -18.44 7.32 -0.89
C VAL A 85 -17.61 8.18 -1.82
N ASN A 86 -18.09 8.38 -3.06
CA ASN A 86 -17.40 9.21 -4.04
C ASN A 86 -17.26 10.64 -3.56
N GLN A 87 -18.29 11.19 -2.92
CA GLN A 87 -18.24 12.55 -2.37
C GLN A 87 -17.21 12.64 -1.24
N LEU A 88 -17.23 11.69 -0.30
CA LEU A 88 -16.27 11.61 0.81
C LEU A 88 -14.83 11.54 0.29
N ILE A 89 -14.56 10.66 -0.67
CA ILE A 89 -13.22 10.49 -1.25
C ILE A 89 -12.76 11.78 -1.93
N LYS A 90 -13.62 12.45 -2.69
CA LYS A 90 -13.31 13.74 -3.32
C LYS A 90 -12.95 14.81 -2.29
N GLU A 91 -13.70 14.92 -1.21
CA GLU A 91 -13.42 15.86 -0.12
C GLU A 91 -12.06 15.56 0.54
N LEU A 92 -11.77 14.31 0.86
CA LEU A 92 -10.49 13.90 1.46
C LEU A 92 -9.31 14.20 0.53
N VAL A 93 -9.45 13.90 -0.77
CA VAL A 93 -8.43 14.18 -1.78
C VAL A 93 -8.21 15.69 -1.90
N GLU A 94 -9.27 16.50 -1.95
CA GLU A 94 -9.16 17.96 -1.99
C GLU A 94 -8.40 18.51 -0.78
N ILE A 95 -8.79 18.07 0.44
CA ILE A 95 -8.10 18.48 1.67
C ILE A 95 -6.62 18.05 1.62
N LYS A 96 -6.33 16.83 1.18
CA LYS A 96 -4.96 16.33 1.09
C LYS A 96 -4.12 17.14 0.10
N LEU A 97 -4.65 17.46 -1.08
CA LEU A 97 -3.97 18.26 -2.08
C LEU A 97 -3.71 19.68 -1.57
N ARG A 98 -4.68 20.31 -0.90
CA ARG A 98 -4.49 21.62 -0.26
C ARG A 98 -3.41 21.55 0.84
N TYR A 99 -3.39 20.48 1.64
CA TYR A 99 -2.35 20.25 2.64
C TYR A 99 -0.96 20.13 2.02
N LEU A 100 -0.83 19.34 0.94
CA LEU A 100 0.44 19.18 0.22
C LEU A 100 0.92 20.49 -0.43
N ASN A 101 -0.01 21.36 -0.82
CA ASN A 101 0.28 22.71 -1.34
C ASN A 101 0.47 23.76 -0.23
N HIS A 102 0.56 23.36 1.03
CA HIS A 102 0.76 24.24 2.19
C HIS A 102 -0.30 25.32 2.33
N ASP A 103 -1.57 25.04 1.99
CA ASP A 103 -2.67 25.99 2.10
C ASP A 103 -2.94 26.37 3.59
N PRO A 104 -2.70 27.64 3.99
CA PRO A 104 -2.83 28.06 5.36
C PRO A 104 -4.30 28.19 5.82
N SER A 105 -5.26 28.09 4.92
CA SER A 105 -6.69 28.21 5.21
C SER A 105 -7.34 26.92 5.67
N LEU A 106 -6.58 25.80 5.73
CA LEU A 106 -7.10 24.52 6.23
C LEU A 106 -7.40 24.59 7.72
N THR A 107 -8.62 24.18 8.08
CA THR A 107 -9.03 24.12 9.49
C THR A 107 -8.45 22.90 10.21
N VAL A 108 -8.45 22.94 11.55
CA VAL A 108 -8.02 21.80 12.38
C VAL A 108 -8.86 20.57 12.11
N GLU A 109 -10.18 20.74 11.90
CA GLU A 109 -11.11 19.65 11.56
C GLU A 109 -10.75 19.02 10.21
N GLN A 110 -10.48 19.83 9.18
CA GLN A 110 -10.06 19.33 7.87
C GLN A 110 -8.74 18.57 7.96
N LEU A 111 -7.76 19.10 8.69
CA LEU A 111 -6.49 18.42 8.91
C LEU A 111 -6.65 17.11 9.67
N SER A 112 -7.55 17.05 10.65
CA SER A 112 -7.85 15.84 11.41
C SER A 112 -8.38 14.73 10.50
N ARG A 113 -9.22 15.04 9.51
CA ARG A 113 -9.80 14.07 8.57
C ARG A 113 -8.75 13.31 7.77
N ILE A 114 -7.65 13.95 7.39
CA ILE A 114 -6.57 13.33 6.60
C ILE A 114 -5.40 12.81 7.43
N LYS A 115 -5.28 13.25 8.70
CA LYS A 115 -4.20 12.83 9.61
C LYS A 115 -4.61 11.69 10.54
N THR A 116 -5.91 11.50 10.79
CA THR A 116 -6.42 10.35 11.52
C THR A 116 -6.48 9.16 10.57
N VAL A 117 -5.36 8.45 10.46
CA VAL A 117 -5.21 7.32 9.56
C VAL A 117 -5.17 5.99 10.31
N VAL A 118 -5.62 4.94 9.64
CA VAL A 118 -5.67 3.57 10.18
C VAL A 118 -5.18 2.58 9.12
N PRO A 119 -4.63 1.43 9.53
CA PRO A 119 -4.22 0.39 8.60
C PRO A 119 -5.40 -0.13 7.78
N TYR A 120 -5.17 -0.27 6.48
CA TYR A 120 -6.11 -0.89 5.55
C TYR A 120 -6.24 -2.41 5.80
N ASN A 121 -5.13 -3.08 6.10
CA ASN A 121 -5.09 -4.53 6.29
C ASN A 121 -4.13 -4.91 7.42
N LEU A 122 -4.64 -5.54 8.48
CA LEU A 122 -3.85 -5.99 9.63
C LEU A 122 -3.22 -7.38 9.46
N ASP A 123 -3.54 -8.10 8.39
CA ASP A 123 -2.87 -9.35 8.02
C ASP A 123 -1.54 -9.08 7.27
N SER A 124 -1.30 -7.84 6.87
CA SER A 124 -0.03 -7.36 6.33
C SER A 124 0.93 -6.91 7.46
N TRP A 125 2.09 -6.37 7.07
CA TRP A 125 3.07 -5.83 8.03
C TRP A 125 2.55 -4.66 8.87
N ASP A 126 1.45 -4.02 8.48
CA ASP A 126 0.80 -3.03 9.33
C ASP A 126 0.28 -3.62 10.65
N GLY A 127 -0.09 -4.90 10.67
CA GLY A 127 -0.44 -5.63 11.89
C GLY A 127 0.77 -6.03 12.76
N TYR A 128 1.99 -5.84 12.26
CA TYR A 128 3.27 -6.21 12.90
C TYR A 128 4.26 -5.04 12.88
N ALA A 129 3.76 -3.85 13.18
CA ALA A 129 4.49 -2.60 13.00
C ALA A 129 5.84 -2.58 13.73
N VAL A 130 5.92 -3.11 14.96
CA VAL A 130 7.17 -3.13 15.73
C VAL A 130 8.23 -4.01 15.07
N GLU A 131 7.85 -5.17 14.54
CA GLU A 131 8.80 -6.03 13.84
C GLU A 131 9.24 -5.42 12.50
N ARG A 132 8.32 -4.76 11.77
CA ARG A 132 8.66 -4.01 10.55
C ARG A 132 9.72 -2.95 10.83
N GLU A 133 9.50 -2.11 11.83
CA GLU A 133 10.45 -1.04 12.18
C GLU A 133 11.80 -1.62 12.66
N THR A 134 11.79 -2.75 13.36
CA THR A 134 13.02 -3.45 13.75
C THR A 134 13.81 -3.91 12.51
N LEU A 135 13.11 -4.43 11.50
CA LEU A 135 13.74 -4.84 10.24
C LEU A 135 14.24 -3.62 9.45
N TYR A 136 13.47 -2.53 9.40
CA TYR A 136 13.90 -1.27 8.77
C TYR A 136 15.17 -0.73 9.42
N GLY A 137 15.22 -0.65 10.75
CA GLY A 137 16.43 -0.25 11.47
C GLY A 137 17.64 -1.15 11.19
N THR A 138 17.41 -2.46 11.01
CA THR A 138 18.47 -3.41 10.62
C THR A 138 19.00 -3.10 9.22
N LEU A 139 18.11 -2.87 8.24
CA LEU A 139 18.47 -2.55 6.86
C LEU A 139 19.27 -1.24 6.77
N GLN A 140 18.83 -0.22 7.50
CA GLN A 140 19.50 1.08 7.58
C GLN A 140 20.86 0.98 8.25
N TYR A 141 20.95 0.31 9.41
CA TYR A 141 22.21 0.09 10.13
C TYR A 141 23.24 -0.64 9.27
N LEU A 142 22.82 -1.62 8.48
CA LEU A 142 23.67 -2.38 7.57
C LEU A 142 23.87 -1.66 6.22
N ASN A 143 23.27 -0.49 6.02
CA ASN A 143 23.31 0.28 4.77
C ASN A 143 22.92 -0.56 3.54
N LYS A 144 21.78 -1.28 3.63
CA LYS A 144 21.32 -2.18 2.58
C LYS A 144 20.31 -1.49 1.68
N LYS A 145 20.45 -1.69 0.37
CA LYS A 145 19.48 -1.27 -0.65
C LYS A 145 18.46 -2.38 -0.82
N VAL A 146 17.24 -2.15 -0.35
CA VAL A 146 16.19 -3.17 -0.35
C VAL A 146 15.14 -2.91 -1.40
N VAL A 147 14.75 -3.97 -2.09
CA VAL A 147 13.56 -4.05 -2.93
C VAL A 147 12.69 -5.17 -2.40
N VAL A 148 11.49 -4.85 -1.98
CA VAL A 148 10.50 -5.83 -1.53
C VAL A 148 9.61 -6.21 -2.70
N LEU A 149 9.41 -7.50 -2.91
CA LEU A 149 8.46 -8.05 -3.87
C LEU A 149 7.33 -8.73 -3.12
N ALA A 150 6.10 -8.27 -3.31
CA ALA A 150 4.93 -8.75 -2.58
C ALA A 150 3.77 -9.15 -3.50
N GLY A 151 2.76 -9.80 -2.94
CA GLY A 151 1.53 -10.22 -3.60
C GLY A 151 0.32 -10.08 -2.69
N ASP A 152 -0.46 -11.15 -2.52
CA ASP A 152 -1.61 -11.31 -1.63
C ASP A 152 -2.86 -10.49 -1.99
N THR A 153 -2.72 -9.18 -2.12
CA THR A 153 -3.85 -8.26 -2.30
C THR A 153 -4.55 -8.36 -3.65
N HIS A 154 -3.99 -9.13 -4.59
CA HIS A 154 -4.47 -9.29 -5.97
C HIS A 154 -4.46 -8.00 -6.81
N ASN A 155 -3.85 -6.95 -6.31
CA ASN A 155 -3.70 -5.66 -6.96
C ASN A 155 -2.22 -5.33 -7.15
N ALA A 156 -1.91 -4.49 -8.13
CA ALA A 156 -0.56 -4.01 -8.33
C ALA A 156 -0.33 -2.73 -7.51
N TRP A 157 0.82 -2.67 -6.82
CA TRP A 157 1.21 -1.52 -6.01
C TRP A 157 2.69 -1.21 -6.19
N ALA A 158 3.05 0.07 -6.14
CA ALA A 158 4.42 0.52 -5.95
C ALA A 158 4.46 1.54 -4.81
N SER A 159 5.29 1.27 -3.82
CA SER A 159 5.37 2.07 -2.59
C SER A 159 6.81 2.38 -2.24
N ASP A 160 7.01 3.57 -1.65
CA ASP A 160 8.25 3.93 -0.97
C ASP A 160 8.15 3.54 0.49
N LEU A 161 9.16 2.83 0.98
CA LEU A 161 9.21 2.38 2.36
C LEU A 161 9.92 3.43 3.21
N HIS A 162 9.27 3.92 4.25
CA HIS A 162 9.85 4.85 5.21
C HIS A 162 9.72 4.29 6.63
N ASP A 163 10.67 4.58 7.48
CA ASP A 163 10.56 4.29 8.91
C ASP A 163 9.60 5.28 9.63
N LEU A 164 9.43 5.12 10.93
CA LEU A 164 8.58 6.01 11.73
C LEU A 164 9.10 7.46 11.81
N THR A 165 10.36 7.70 11.48
CA THR A 165 10.94 9.06 11.43
C THR A 165 10.77 9.71 10.06
N GLY A 166 10.22 8.98 9.07
CA GLY A 166 10.10 9.41 7.69
C GLY A 166 11.36 9.21 6.86
N GLN A 167 12.38 8.49 7.39
CA GLN A 167 13.58 8.20 6.64
C GLN A 167 13.32 7.07 5.63
N PHE A 168 13.77 7.29 4.39
CA PHE A 168 13.63 6.30 3.31
C PHE A 168 14.44 5.03 3.60
N VAL A 169 13.81 3.87 3.40
CA VAL A 169 14.40 2.53 3.64
C VAL A 169 14.60 1.78 2.33
N GLY A 170 13.66 1.85 1.42
CA GLY A 170 13.66 1.11 0.16
C GLY A 170 12.33 1.22 -0.57
N VAL A 171 12.08 0.30 -1.48
CA VAL A 171 10.85 0.28 -2.28
C VAL A 171 10.16 -1.07 -2.19
N GLU A 172 8.84 -1.05 -2.31
CA GLU A 172 8.02 -2.26 -2.47
C GLU A 172 7.30 -2.24 -3.80
N LEU A 173 7.34 -3.38 -4.49
CA LEU A 173 6.74 -3.61 -5.79
C LEU A 173 5.84 -4.85 -5.65
N ALA A 174 4.54 -4.66 -5.62
CA ALA A 174 3.59 -5.75 -5.47
C ALA A 174 2.90 -6.06 -6.80
N THR A 175 2.72 -7.36 -7.05
CA THR A 175 2.11 -7.86 -8.28
C THR A 175 0.60 -8.02 -8.13
N SER A 176 -0.12 -7.81 -9.23
CA SER A 176 -1.52 -8.23 -9.32
C SER A 176 -1.61 -9.76 -9.37
N SER A 177 -2.83 -10.30 -9.20
CA SER A 177 -3.06 -11.73 -9.41
C SER A 177 -3.09 -12.08 -10.90
N VAL A 178 -2.90 -13.36 -11.20
CA VAL A 178 -3.08 -13.91 -12.55
C VAL A 178 -4.56 -14.08 -12.89
N SER A 179 -5.40 -14.45 -11.92
CA SER A 179 -6.82 -14.78 -12.17
C SER A 179 -7.79 -14.35 -11.08
N SER A 180 -7.34 -14.22 -9.82
CA SER A 180 -8.20 -13.87 -8.71
C SER A 180 -8.71 -12.43 -8.80
N PRO A 181 -9.95 -12.15 -8.35
CA PRO A 181 -10.46 -10.78 -8.30
C PRO A 181 -9.66 -9.92 -7.33
N GLY A 182 -9.55 -8.64 -7.63
CA GLY A 182 -8.93 -7.64 -6.77
C GLY A 182 -9.97 -6.75 -6.08
N MET A 183 -9.52 -5.58 -5.64
CA MET A 183 -10.31 -4.62 -4.88
C MET A 183 -11.55 -4.12 -5.64
N GLU A 184 -11.49 -4.05 -6.96
CA GLU A 184 -12.62 -3.66 -7.82
C GLU A 184 -13.87 -4.50 -7.57
N LYS A 185 -13.67 -5.79 -7.27
CA LYS A 185 -14.77 -6.70 -6.98
C LYS A 185 -15.30 -6.54 -5.56
N TYR A 186 -14.40 -6.44 -4.60
CA TYR A 186 -14.78 -6.32 -3.18
C TYR A 186 -15.46 -5.00 -2.86
N LEU A 187 -15.05 -3.93 -3.55
CA LEU A 187 -15.62 -2.60 -3.39
C LEU A 187 -16.71 -2.28 -4.43
N SER A 188 -17.02 -3.23 -5.33
CA SER A 188 -18.01 -3.04 -6.40
C SER A 188 -17.77 -1.72 -7.18
N ILE A 189 -16.52 -1.38 -7.42
CA ILE A 189 -16.14 -0.12 -8.10
C ILE A 189 -16.50 -0.24 -9.59
N PRO A 190 -17.32 0.68 -10.13
CA PRO A 190 -17.58 0.75 -11.56
C PRO A 190 -16.28 0.99 -12.36
N ILE A 191 -16.13 0.32 -13.50
CA ILE A 191 -14.91 0.41 -14.33
C ILE A 191 -14.58 1.85 -14.70
N GLN A 192 -15.59 2.68 -14.93
CA GLN A 192 -15.42 4.10 -15.29
C GLN A 192 -14.82 4.95 -14.16
N GLN A 193 -14.94 4.49 -12.91
CA GLN A 193 -14.46 5.21 -11.72
C GLN A 193 -13.11 4.69 -11.21
N LEU A 194 -12.59 3.58 -11.76
CA LEU A 194 -11.36 2.95 -11.28
C LEU A 194 -10.17 3.90 -11.25
N LYS A 195 -9.98 4.70 -12.30
CA LYS A 195 -8.87 5.67 -12.35
C LYS A 195 -8.98 6.75 -11.28
N GLU A 196 -10.20 7.18 -10.95
CA GLU A 196 -10.42 8.15 -9.87
C GLU A 196 -10.08 7.53 -8.51
N PHE A 197 -10.47 6.28 -8.28
CA PHE A 197 -10.11 5.54 -7.07
C PHE A 197 -8.61 5.31 -6.97
N GLU A 198 -7.95 4.87 -8.05
CA GLU A 198 -6.49 4.68 -8.09
C GLU A 198 -5.75 5.99 -7.77
N SER A 199 -6.21 7.11 -8.34
CA SER A 199 -5.67 8.44 -8.04
C SER A 199 -5.92 8.86 -6.60
N ALA A 200 -7.09 8.54 -6.05
CA ALA A 200 -7.41 8.83 -4.66
C ALA A 200 -6.51 8.04 -3.70
N PHE A 201 -6.32 6.74 -3.94
CA PHE A 201 -5.41 5.91 -3.13
C PHE A 201 -3.98 6.45 -3.15
N THR A 202 -3.44 6.75 -4.33
CA THR A 202 -2.07 7.30 -4.44
C THR A 202 -1.93 8.72 -3.89
N THR A 203 -3.03 9.46 -3.70
CA THR A 203 -3.02 10.77 -3.06
C THR A 203 -3.14 10.67 -1.55
N LEU A 204 -3.98 9.76 -1.05
CA LEU A 204 -4.32 9.67 0.37
C LEU A 204 -3.36 8.79 1.17
N ILE A 205 -2.74 7.79 0.56
CA ILE A 205 -1.76 6.89 1.18
C ILE A 205 -0.36 7.42 0.90
N ASP A 206 0.32 7.88 1.93
CA ASP A 206 1.60 8.61 1.79
C ASP A 206 2.72 7.80 1.11
N GLU A 207 2.83 6.51 1.41
CA GLU A 207 3.87 5.65 0.82
C GLU A 207 3.52 5.14 -0.58
N LEU A 208 2.26 5.24 -1.02
CA LEU A 208 1.79 4.66 -2.27
C LEU A 208 2.01 5.57 -3.45
N SER A 209 2.82 5.13 -4.41
CA SER A 209 3.16 5.89 -5.62
C SER A 209 2.39 5.46 -6.87
N TYR A 210 2.02 4.20 -6.94
CA TYR A 210 1.28 3.64 -8.06
C TYR A 210 0.36 2.52 -7.59
N CYS A 211 -0.81 2.40 -8.21
CA CYS A 211 -1.65 1.22 -8.08
C CYS A 211 -2.45 0.92 -9.35
N ASN A 212 -2.82 -0.36 -9.49
CA ASN A 212 -3.82 -0.83 -10.44
C ASN A 212 -4.75 -1.79 -9.70
N LEU A 213 -6.01 -1.40 -9.59
CA LEU A 213 -6.99 -2.04 -8.71
C LEU A 213 -7.77 -3.18 -9.38
N ASN A 214 -7.70 -3.34 -10.71
CA ASN A 214 -8.63 -4.24 -11.39
C ASN A 214 -8.01 -5.19 -12.42
N GLN A 215 -6.83 -4.91 -12.94
CA GLN A 215 -6.30 -5.72 -14.02
C GLN A 215 -5.51 -6.92 -13.53
N ARG A 216 -5.51 -7.95 -14.36
CA ARG A 216 -4.76 -9.19 -14.15
C ARG A 216 -3.51 -9.15 -15.00
N GLY A 217 -2.45 -9.77 -14.48
CA GLY A 217 -1.17 -9.75 -15.14
C GLY A 217 -0.06 -10.26 -14.26
N TYR A 218 1.13 -9.73 -14.46
CA TYR A 218 2.31 -10.10 -13.69
C TYR A 218 3.29 -8.94 -13.59
N LEU A 219 4.16 -9.03 -12.60
CA LEU A 219 5.30 -8.15 -12.42
C LEU A 219 6.56 -8.86 -12.88
N LYS A 220 7.28 -8.25 -13.81
CA LYS A 220 8.60 -8.70 -14.26
C LYS A 220 9.65 -7.74 -13.71
N VAL A 221 10.61 -8.27 -12.94
CA VAL A 221 11.69 -7.46 -12.37
C VAL A 221 13.03 -7.94 -12.87
N ARG A 222 13.83 -7.01 -13.36
CA ARG A 222 15.21 -7.24 -13.80
C ARG A 222 16.17 -6.48 -12.90
N PHE A 223 17.10 -7.20 -12.31
CA PHE A 223 18.16 -6.64 -11.49
C PHE A 223 19.48 -6.67 -12.26
N THR A 224 20.18 -5.54 -12.29
CA THR A 224 21.57 -5.43 -12.73
C THR A 224 22.39 -4.75 -11.62
N ALA A 225 23.70 -4.62 -11.77
CA ALA A 225 24.51 -3.86 -10.81
C ALA A 225 24.13 -2.37 -10.82
N GLU A 226 23.67 -1.86 -11.95
CA GLU A 226 23.42 -0.45 -12.22
C GLU A 226 21.99 -0.02 -11.95
N GLN A 227 21.02 -0.95 -12.10
CA GLN A 227 19.59 -0.58 -11.95
C GLN A 227 18.70 -1.79 -11.67
N VAL A 228 17.50 -1.48 -11.16
CA VAL A 228 16.36 -2.40 -11.13
C VAL A 228 15.29 -1.86 -12.06
N GLN A 229 14.84 -2.68 -12.99
CA GLN A 229 13.70 -2.38 -13.86
C GLN A 229 12.53 -3.27 -13.45
N ALA A 230 11.39 -2.68 -13.17
CA ALA A 230 10.15 -3.36 -12.84
C ALA A 230 9.07 -2.98 -13.85
N ASP A 231 8.50 -3.99 -14.50
CA ASP A 231 7.46 -3.84 -15.52
C ASP A 231 6.20 -4.57 -15.04
N TRP A 232 5.12 -3.84 -14.74
CA TRP A 232 3.78 -4.42 -14.57
C TRP A 232 3.16 -4.59 -15.95
N ILE A 233 2.86 -5.83 -16.30
CA ILE A 233 2.31 -6.21 -17.60
C ILE A 233 0.90 -6.75 -17.36
N PHE A 234 -0.09 -6.06 -17.91
CA PHE A 234 -1.50 -6.40 -17.75
C PHE A 234 -2.09 -6.94 -19.03
N VAL A 235 -3.18 -7.69 -18.89
CA VAL A 235 -3.98 -8.19 -20.00
C VAL A 235 -5.38 -7.57 -19.96
N ASP A 236 -5.98 -7.44 -21.12
CA ASP A 236 -7.32 -6.86 -21.27
C ASP A 236 -8.41 -7.75 -20.67
N THR A 237 -8.23 -9.06 -20.73
CA THR A 237 -9.17 -10.05 -20.21
C THR A 237 -8.49 -11.35 -19.80
N ILE A 238 -9.06 -12.01 -18.79
CA ILE A 238 -8.72 -13.40 -18.40
C ILE A 238 -9.88 -14.37 -18.68
N LYS A 239 -10.97 -13.90 -19.28
CA LYS A 239 -12.18 -14.69 -19.50
C LYS A 239 -12.15 -15.47 -20.81
N ASN A 240 -11.25 -15.11 -21.72
CA ASN A 240 -11.03 -15.74 -23.01
C ASN A 240 -9.61 -16.28 -23.09
N LYS A 241 -9.37 -17.29 -23.97
CA LYS A 241 -8.03 -17.78 -24.26
C LYS A 241 -7.23 -16.81 -25.15
N GLU A 242 -7.95 -16.03 -25.94
CA GLU A 242 -7.38 -14.96 -26.74
C GLU A 242 -7.41 -13.66 -25.91
N TYR A 243 -6.28 -13.07 -25.69
CA TYR A 243 -6.09 -11.82 -24.94
C TYR A 243 -4.97 -10.99 -25.57
N ILE A 244 -4.98 -9.73 -25.28
CA ILE A 244 -3.88 -8.81 -25.66
C ILE A 244 -3.28 -8.17 -24.41
N VAL A 245 -2.00 -7.79 -24.50
CA VAL A 245 -1.35 -6.98 -23.49
C VAL A 245 -1.94 -5.56 -23.55
N ASP A 246 -2.41 -5.06 -22.42
CA ASP A 246 -2.90 -3.69 -22.31
C ASP A 246 -1.73 -2.73 -22.05
N GLU A 247 -1.11 -2.27 -23.13
CA GLU A 247 0.04 -1.35 -23.05
C GLU A 247 -0.32 0.00 -22.43
N THR A 248 -1.60 0.40 -22.50
CA THR A 248 -2.05 1.69 -21.96
C THR A 248 -2.12 1.71 -20.43
N ARG A 249 -2.15 0.54 -19.81
CA ARG A 249 -2.22 0.35 -18.38
C ARG A 249 -0.94 -0.26 -17.80
N SER A 250 -0.09 -0.82 -18.66
CA SER A 250 1.22 -1.31 -18.25
C SER A 250 2.07 -0.16 -17.70
N HIS A 251 2.80 -0.44 -16.64
CA HIS A 251 3.56 0.57 -15.91
C HIS A 251 5.00 0.11 -15.70
N GLN A 252 5.94 1.03 -15.80
CA GLN A 252 7.36 0.75 -15.62
C GLN A 252 7.97 1.66 -14.57
N VAL A 253 8.84 1.09 -13.74
CA VAL A 253 9.69 1.80 -12.80
C VAL A 253 11.14 1.38 -13.03
N ILE A 254 12.05 2.35 -13.04
CA ILE A 254 13.49 2.12 -13.09
C ILE A 254 14.11 2.73 -11.83
N LEU A 255 14.81 1.91 -11.06
CA LEU A 255 15.51 2.32 -9.85
C LEU A 255 17.02 2.21 -10.10
N ASP A 256 17.74 3.29 -9.88
CA ASP A 256 19.19 3.27 -9.91
C ASP A 256 19.81 2.84 -8.57
N PRO A 257 21.14 2.63 -8.48
CA PRO A 257 21.79 2.23 -7.25
C PRO A 257 21.72 3.26 -6.12
N THR A 258 21.37 4.51 -6.41
CA THR A 258 21.15 5.53 -5.36
C THR A 258 19.80 5.36 -4.71
N LEU A 259 18.96 4.48 -5.27
CA LEU A 259 17.63 4.15 -4.80
C LEU A 259 16.79 5.42 -4.62
N LEU A 260 16.51 6.06 -5.75
CA LEU A 260 15.56 7.16 -5.75
C LEU A 260 14.16 6.61 -5.36
N PRO A 261 13.42 7.32 -4.51
CA PRO A 261 12.04 6.98 -4.23
C PRO A 261 11.23 6.82 -5.53
N VAL A 262 10.34 5.83 -5.58
CA VAL A 262 9.44 5.61 -6.74
C VAL A 262 8.59 6.87 -7.00
N SER A 263 8.23 7.59 -5.94
CA SER A 263 7.51 8.86 -6.00
C SER A 263 8.28 9.96 -6.75
N ALA A 264 9.61 9.96 -6.70
CA ALA A 264 10.42 10.94 -7.43
C ALA A 264 10.36 10.76 -8.95
N LEU A 265 10.08 9.53 -9.42
CA LEU A 265 9.98 9.22 -10.85
C LEU A 265 8.67 9.73 -11.49
N LYS A 266 7.64 10.00 -10.69
CA LYS A 266 6.38 10.60 -11.16
C LYS A 266 6.52 12.04 -11.66
N GLN A 267 7.56 12.74 -11.24
CA GLN A 267 7.74 14.16 -11.55
C GLN A 267 8.39 14.39 -12.93
N THR A 268 8.82 13.32 -13.61
CA THR A 268 9.55 13.39 -14.89
C THR A 268 8.78 12.83 -16.09
N ALA A 269 7.52 12.38 -15.90
CA ALA A 269 6.71 11.79 -16.96
C ALA A 269 5.62 12.75 -17.48
#